data_29a2521dd635b16e4a24b5efd0f5cf56
#
_entry.id   29a2521dd635b16e4a24b5efd0f5cf56
#
_cell.length_a   1.000
_cell.length_b   1.000
_cell.length_c   1.000
_cell.angle_alpha   90.00
_cell.angle_beta   90.00
_cell.angle_gamma   90.00
#
_symmetry.space_group_name_H-M   'P 1'
#
loop_
_entity.id
_entity.type
_entity.pdbx_description
1 polymer ?
#
loop_
_entity_poly.entity_id
_entity_poly.type
_entity_poly.pdbx_seq_one_letter_code
_entity_poly.pdbx_strand_id
1 'polypeptide(L)'
;MSQPGTDLSRNLRNRHIQLIAIGGTIGVGLFLGSAKAIHAAGPGLLIAYALGGIAIFFIMRALGELLTYRPVAGSFATYAEEFCGPFAGFVTGWSYWFMWVATAMAELTAIGIYVGHWFPSVPQWLPAMIALLVLYGANLLAVRVFGELEFWFALVKVVTIVALIVAGLAVLVFHVGSFGATASFSNLWTHGGFLPFGILGVLLTMQIVMFAYTGVELIGVTAGEAQDPQRALPKATNGVIFRILIFYLGALIVIMAVVPWDQLSPSVSPFVYVFEKLGVPGAAGIITLVVITAAASSCNSGLFSTGRMLWSLAQRGQAPRPFAALNAHHVPAAGIHVSAAVMLLTVVLNYAAPRQVFIWVTSIALIGALWTWGIILVSHRNYRRAVRAGRAKAATFRMPGAPVANWVVLAFLVIVTALLAWDDDTRVALYVAPVWFALLGVGYLRLKKPSP
;
A
#
# COMPACT_ATOMS: atom_id res chain seq x y z
N MET A 1 27.52 13.09 -19.32
CA MET A 1 27.07 14.43 -18.87
C MET A 1 25.57 14.51 -19.14
N SER A 2 24.72 14.43 -18.09
CA SER A 2 23.27 14.62 -18.21
C SER A 2 22.95 16.08 -18.56
N GLN A 3 22.05 16.30 -19.49
CA GLN A 3 21.59 17.65 -19.79
C GLN A 3 20.89 18.27 -18.56
N PRO A 4 21.17 19.53 -18.20
CA PRO A 4 20.48 20.20 -17.10
C PRO A 4 18.98 20.28 -17.40
N GLY A 5 18.13 19.72 -16.54
CA GLY A 5 16.67 19.79 -16.64
C GLY A 5 15.93 18.49 -16.99
N THR A 6 16.65 17.35 -17.19
CA THR A 6 16.04 16.05 -17.53
C THR A 6 15.88 15.13 -16.33
N ASP A 7 16.44 15.41 -15.18
CA ASP A 7 16.42 14.55 -14.00
C ASP A 7 15.43 15.02 -12.93
N LEU A 8 14.83 14.05 -12.22
CA LEU A 8 14.02 14.32 -11.04
C LEU A 8 14.86 14.97 -9.93
N SER A 9 14.28 15.88 -9.17
CA SER A 9 14.99 16.60 -8.12
C SER A 9 15.26 15.71 -6.89
N ARG A 10 16.51 15.64 -6.41
CA ARG A 10 16.91 14.90 -5.20
C ARG A 10 16.64 15.72 -3.92
N ASN A 11 15.37 15.98 -3.63
CA ASN A 11 14.97 16.87 -2.52
C ASN A 11 14.40 16.12 -1.30
N LEU A 12 14.25 14.79 -1.35
CA LEU A 12 13.73 14.00 -0.22
C LEU A 12 14.82 13.75 0.81
N ARG A 13 14.66 14.38 1.99
CA ARG A 13 15.54 14.17 3.16
C ARG A 13 15.26 12.81 3.80
N ASN A 14 16.21 12.34 4.61
CA ASN A 14 16.10 11.05 5.32
C ASN A 14 14.81 10.93 6.15
N ARG A 15 14.38 12.01 6.83
CA ARG A 15 13.11 12.06 7.58
C ARG A 15 11.89 11.80 6.68
N HIS A 16 11.87 12.38 5.47
CA HIS A 16 10.78 12.20 4.51
C HIS A 16 10.71 10.73 4.07
N ILE A 17 11.83 10.12 3.69
CA ILE A 17 11.89 8.71 3.26
C ILE A 17 11.44 7.76 4.37
N GLN A 18 11.87 7.99 5.62
CA GLN A 18 11.45 7.16 6.75
C GLN A 18 9.94 7.24 7.00
N LEU A 19 9.35 8.43 6.92
CA LEU A 19 7.92 8.62 7.15
C LEU A 19 7.06 8.26 5.94
N ILE A 20 7.51 8.51 4.71
CA ILE A 20 6.88 7.98 3.49
C ILE A 20 6.81 6.46 3.56
N ALA A 21 7.90 5.83 4.00
CA ALA A 21 7.96 4.39 4.19
C ALA A 21 6.97 3.87 5.25
N ILE A 22 6.64 4.65 6.28
CA ILE A 22 5.64 4.31 7.30
C ILE A 22 4.24 4.71 6.84
N GLY A 23 4.09 5.94 6.38
CA GLY A 23 2.81 6.55 6.06
C GLY A 23 2.16 6.00 4.80
N GLY A 24 2.96 5.72 3.76
CA GLY A 24 2.46 5.16 2.50
C GLY A 24 1.83 3.77 2.63
N THR A 25 2.16 3.03 3.71
CA THR A 25 1.62 1.68 3.96
C THR A 25 0.39 1.67 4.86
N ILE A 26 0.23 2.67 5.73
CA ILE A 26 -0.90 2.76 6.65
C ILE A 26 -2.03 3.54 5.96
N GLY A 27 -2.89 2.83 5.26
CA GLY A 27 -4.06 3.34 4.56
C GLY A 27 -5.36 2.71 5.06
N VAL A 28 -6.39 2.80 4.24
CA VAL A 28 -7.73 2.27 4.58
C VAL A 28 -7.77 0.75 4.69
N GLY A 29 -6.81 0.04 4.12
CA GLY A 29 -6.68 -1.42 4.29
C GLY A 29 -6.59 -1.83 5.76
N LEU A 30 -5.84 -1.08 6.58
CA LEU A 30 -5.79 -1.32 8.03
C LEU A 30 -7.01 -0.72 8.73
N PHE A 31 -7.38 0.54 8.47
CA PHE A 31 -8.42 1.22 9.23
C PHE A 31 -9.83 0.75 8.92
N LEU A 32 -10.17 0.50 7.67
CA LEU A 32 -11.49 0.05 7.23
C LEU A 32 -11.53 -1.45 6.96
N GLY A 33 -10.52 -1.96 6.26
CA GLY A 33 -10.46 -3.37 5.86
C GLY A 33 -10.42 -4.32 7.05
N SER A 34 -9.76 -3.94 8.17
CA SER A 34 -9.68 -4.76 9.37
C SER A 34 -11.06 -5.05 10.00
N ALA A 35 -12.06 -4.19 9.84
CA ALA A 35 -13.40 -4.44 10.35
C ALA A 35 -14.00 -5.75 9.80
N LYS A 36 -14.05 -5.87 8.46
CA LYS A 36 -14.53 -7.09 7.79
C LYS A 36 -13.62 -8.30 8.06
N ALA A 37 -12.31 -8.08 8.09
CA ALA A 37 -11.34 -9.15 8.33
C ALA A 37 -11.46 -9.73 9.76
N ILE A 38 -11.70 -8.89 10.78
CA ILE A 38 -11.97 -9.34 12.15
C ILE A 38 -13.23 -10.22 12.19
N HIS A 39 -14.31 -9.80 11.52
CA HIS A 39 -15.54 -10.60 11.46
C HIS A 39 -15.38 -11.93 10.72
N ALA A 40 -14.50 -11.99 9.72
CA ALA A 40 -14.28 -13.20 8.91
C ALA A 40 -13.32 -14.23 9.58
N ALA A 41 -12.41 -13.78 10.45
CA ALA A 41 -11.38 -14.65 11.03
C ALA A 41 -11.33 -14.63 12.56
N GLY A 42 -11.99 -13.67 13.21
CA GLY A 42 -11.81 -13.44 14.65
C GLY A 42 -10.35 -13.15 14.98
N PRO A 43 -9.85 -13.59 16.15
CA PRO A 43 -8.45 -13.45 16.54
C PRO A 43 -7.47 -14.15 15.59
N GLY A 44 -7.91 -15.17 14.82
CA GLY A 44 -7.13 -15.81 13.77
C GLY A 44 -6.60 -14.85 12.70
N LEU A 45 -7.17 -13.65 12.58
CA LEU A 45 -6.68 -12.57 11.75
C LEU A 45 -5.22 -12.20 12.07
N LEU A 46 -4.79 -12.34 13.31
CA LEU A 46 -3.40 -12.10 13.71
C LEU A 46 -2.42 -13.04 13.00
N ILE A 47 -2.81 -14.28 12.74
CA ILE A 47 -2.02 -15.23 11.95
C ILE A 47 -1.92 -14.74 10.50
N ALA A 48 -3.02 -14.27 9.92
CA ALA A 48 -3.02 -13.75 8.55
C ALA A 48 -2.05 -12.55 8.42
N TYR A 49 -2.12 -11.59 9.35
CA TYR A 49 -1.18 -10.45 9.37
C TYR A 49 0.27 -10.88 9.64
N ALA A 50 0.51 -11.87 10.48
CA ALA A 50 1.85 -12.38 10.72
C ALA A 50 2.44 -13.06 9.47
N LEU A 51 1.68 -13.92 8.80
CA LEU A 51 2.11 -14.61 7.57
C LEU A 51 2.35 -13.61 6.43
N GLY A 52 1.40 -12.70 6.19
CA GLY A 52 1.57 -11.61 5.22
C GLY A 52 2.77 -10.73 5.55
N GLY A 53 2.93 -10.38 6.83
CA GLY A 53 4.05 -9.58 7.32
C GLY A 53 5.42 -10.23 7.10
N ILE A 54 5.54 -11.55 7.30
CA ILE A 54 6.76 -12.31 7.00
C ILE A 54 7.05 -12.27 5.49
N ALA A 55 6.03 -12.48 4.65
CA ALA A 55 6.20 -12.40 3.20
C ALA A 55 6.68 -10.99 2.78
N ILE A 56 6.03 -9.94 3.28
CA ILE A 56 6.39 -8.55 3.02
C ILE A 56 7.83 -8.24 3.49
N PHE A 57 8.22 -8.73 4.66
CA PHE A 57 9.60 -8.56 5.14
C PHE A 57 10.62 -9.09 4.13
N PHE A 58 10.43 -10.29 3.60
CA PHE A 58 11.34 -10.87 2.62
C PHE A 58 11.29 -10.14 1.27
N ILE A 59 10.11 -9.71 0.81
CA ILE A 59 9.96 -8.90 -0.40
C ILE A 59 10.75 -7.58 -0.25
N MET A 60 10.60 -6.92 0.89
CA MET A 60 11.30 -5.66 1.15
C MET A 60 12.80 -5.86 1.32
N ARG A 61 13.26 -6.98 1.88
CA ARG A 61 14.69 -7.33 1.91
C ARG A 61 15.26 -7.56 0.51
N ALA A 62 14.50 -8.22 -0.38
CA ALA A 62 14.88 -8.40 -1.78
C ALA A 62 14.97 -7.06 -2.52
N LEU A 63 13.94 -6.20 -2.35
CA LEU A 63 13.93 -4.87 -2.94
C LEU A 63 15.08 -4.01 -2.39
N GLY A 64 15.32 -4.01 -1.08
CA GLY A 64 16.42 -3.28 -0.44
C GLY A 64 17.80 -3.68 -0.96
N GLU A 65 18.01 -4.96 -1.26
CA GLU A 65 19.26 -5.45 -1.89
C GLU A 65 19.40 -4.91 -3.31
N LEU A 66 18.35 -4.90 -4.12
CA LEU A 66 18.35 -4.31 -5.47
C LEU A 66 18.55 -2.78 -5.43
N LEU A 67 17.93 -2.09 -4.49
CA LEU A 67 18.06 -0.64 -4.32
C LEU A 67 19.47 -0.21 -3.91
N THR A 68 20.15 -1.01 -3.08
CA THR A 68 21.55 -0.75 -2.70
C THR A 68 22.54 -1.13 -3.78
N TYR A 69 22.17 -2.06 -4.67
CA TYR A 69 22.91 -2.33 -5.90
C TYR A 69 22.89 -1.10 -6.82
N ARG A 70 21.72 -0.57 -7.13
CA ARG A 70 21.55 0.60 -8.01
C ARG A 70 20.25 1.38 -7.70
N PRO A 71 20.35 2.51 -6.98
CA PRO A 71 19.18 3.33 -6.67
C PRO A 71 18.73 4.10 -7.93
N VAL A 72 17.56 3.75 -8.48
CA VAL A 72 17.00 4.34 -9.71
C VAL A 72 15.51 4.68 -9.52
N ALA A 73 15.03 5.72 -10.16
CA ALA A 73 13.63 6.18 -10.05
C ALA A 73 12.62 5.14 -10.56
N GLY A 74 12.98 4.35 -11.58
CA GLY A 74 12.13 3.27 -12.10
C GLY A 74 12.11 2.02 -11.22
N SER A 75 12.97 1.95 -10.18
CA SER A 75 13.00 0.89 -9.17
C SER A 75 12.81 -0.53 -9.75
N PHE A 76 11.86 -1.27 -9.19
CA PHE A 76 11.56 -2.66 -9.57
C PHE A 76 11.19 -2.84 -11.05
N ALA A 77 10.63 -1.86 -11.74
CA ALA A 77 10.40 -1.94 -13.19
C ALA A 77 11.71 -1.92 -13.96
N THR A 78 12.70 -1.13 -13.52
CA THR A 78 14.04 -1.11 -14.11
C THR A 78 14.80 -2.41 -13.82
N TYR A 79 14.68 -2.95 -12.60
CA TYR A 79 15.31 -4.24 -12.27
C TYR A 79 14.63 -5.40 -13.00
N ALA A 80 13.30 -5.36 -13.21
CA ALA A 80 12.61 -6.34 -14.04
C ALA A 80 13.11 -6.31 -15.48
N GLU A 81 13.33 -5.12 -16.05
CA GLU A 81 13.90 -4.96 -17.38
C GLU A 81 15.34 -5.53 -17.46
N GLU A 82 16.20 -5.18 -16.50
CA GLU A 82 17.59 -5.58 -16.47
C GLU A 82 17.77 -7.09 -16.26
N PHE A 83 17.02 -7.69 -15.36
CA PHE A 83 17.21 -9.08 -14.95
C PHE A 83 16.20 -10.08 -15.52
N CYS A 84 15.07 -9.62 -16.07
CA CYS A 84 14.01 -10.46 -16.64
C CYS A 84 13.67 -10.11 -18.09
N GLY A 85 14.22 -8.99 -18.61
CA GLY A 85 14.05 -8.54 -19.98
C GLY A 85 13.05 -7.39 -20.18
N PRO A 86 13.06 -6.73 -21.37
CA PRO A 86 12.32 -5.49 -21.63
C PRO A 86 10.81 -5.62 -21.45
N PHE A 87 10.21 -6.76 -21.81
CA PHE A 87 8.78 -7.03 -21.61
C PHE A 87 8.41 -7.05 -20.13
N ALA A 88 9.24 -7.69 -19.29
CA ALA A 88 8.98 -7.73 -17.85
C ALA A 88 9.03 -6.33 -17.22
N GLY A 89 9.98 -5.48 -17.63
CA GLY A 89 10.04 -4.07 -17.20
C GLY A 89 8.81 -3.28 -17.61
N PHE A 90 8.39 -3.41 -18.86
CA PHE A 90 7.19 -2.77 -19.41
C PHE A 90 5.94 -3.17 -18.61
N VAL A 91 5.66 -4.47 -18.48
CA VAL A 91 4.50 -4.99 -17.75
C VAL A 91 4.52 -4.52 -16.29
N THR A 92 5.69 -4.56 -15.65
CA THR A 92 5.83 -4.15 -14.25
C THR A 92 5.52 -2.67 -14.03
N GLY A 93 6.06 -1.80 -14.87
CA GLY A 93 5.82 -0.36 -14.73
C GLY A 93 4.35 0.02 -14.93
N TRP A 94 3.69 -0.52 -15.97
CA TRP A 94 2.28 -0.28 -16.22
C TRP A 94 1.37 -0.93 -15.16
N SER A 95 1.69 -2.13 -14.66
CA SER A 95 0.92 -2.80 -13.60
C SER A 95 1.05 -2.07 -12.26
N TYR A 96 2.20 -1.47 -11.97
CA TYR A 96 2.38 -0.62 -10.80
C TYR A 96 1.58 0.69 -10.90
N TRP A 97 1.57 1.33 -12.06
CA TRP A 97 0.70 2.47 -12.32
C TRP A 97 -0.76 2.11 -12.08
N PHE A 98 -1.22 1.00 -12.66
CA PHE A 98 -2.59 0.50 -12.51
C PHE A 98 -2.94 0.18 -11.04
N MET A 99 -2.04 -0.48 -10.33
CA MET A 99 -2.17 -0.77 -8.90
C MET A 99 -2.43 0.50 -8.09
N TRP A 100 -1.62 1.53 -8.28
CA TRP A 100 -1.78 2.78 -7.53
C TRP A 100 -3.01 3.59 -7.93
N VAL A 101 -3.43 3.54 -9.18
CA VAL A 101 -4.71 4.11 -9.59
C VAL A 101 -5.86 3.42 -8.84
N ALA A 102 -5.91 2.09 -8.83
CA ALA A 102 -6.94 1.34 -8.13
C ALA A 102 -6.86 1.52 -6.59
N THR A 103 -5.65 1.58 -6.02
CA THR A 103 -5.44 1.89 -4.59
C THR A 103 -5.98 3.27 -4.24
N ALA A 104 -5.65 4.30 -5.02
CA ALA A 104 -6.17 5.65 -4.80
C ALA A 104 -7.70 5.71 -4.93
N MET A 105 -8.29 4.94 -5.84
CA MET A 105 -9.75 4.80 -5.94
C MET A 105 -10.37 4.19 -4.67
N ALA A 106 -9.70 3.23 -4.02
CA ALA A 106 -10.13 2.67 -2.74
C ALA A 106 -10.04 3.71 -1.61
N GLU A 107 -8.96 4.48 -1.57
CA GLU A 107 -8.75 5.54 -0.58
C GLU A 107 -9.80 6.66 -0.72
N LEU A 108 -10.07 7.10 -1.94
CA LEU A 108 -11.11 8.10 -2.23
C LEU A 108 -12.51 7.60 -1.85
N THR A 109 -12.79 6.32 -2.11
CA THR A 109 -14.05 5.67 -1.70
C THR A 109 -14.20 5.69 -0.18
N ALA A 110 -13.13 5.36 0.55
CA ALA A 110 -13.16 5.38 2.01
C ALA A 110 -13.34 6.80 2.57
N ILE A 111 -12.75 7.83 1.95
CA ILE A 111 -13.02 9.23 2.32
C ILE A 111 -14.53 9.52 2.21
N GLY A 112 -15.18 9.09 1.13
CA GLY A 112 -16.62 9.23 0.95
C GLY A 112 -17.42 8.54 2.04
N ILE A 113 -17.07 7.30 2.41
CA ILE A 113 -17.71 6.52 3.48
C ILE A 113 -17.58 7.26 4.83
N TYR A 114 -16.37 7.72 5.18
CA TYR A 114 -16.13 8.36 6.48
C TYR A 114 -16.75 9.75 6.60
N VAL A 115 -16.78 10.55 5.52
CA VAL A 115 -17.48 11.84 5.50
C VAL A 115 -18.99 11.63 5.64
N GLY A 116 -19.56 10.59 5.02
CA GLY A 116 -20.95 10.21 5.18
C GLY A 116 -21.36 9.88 6.63
N HIS A 117 -20.40 9.52 7.49
CA HIS A 117 -20.64 9.31 8.92
C HIS A 117 -21.01 10.62 9.66
N TRP A 118 -20.41 11.75 9.26
CA TRP A 118 -20.74 13.08 9.82
C TRP A 118 -21.89 13.76 9.08
N PHE A 119 -21.97 13.51 7.76
CA PHE A 119 -22.92 14.16 6.86
C PHE A 119 -23.69 13.13 6.05
N PRO A 120 -24.67 12.40 6.66
CA PRO A 120 -25.40 11.31 5.98
C PRO A 120 -26.17 11.74 4.71
N SER A 121 -26.51 13.03 4.61
CA SER A 121 -27.19 13.60 3.42
C SER A 121 -26.25 13.84 2.24
N VAL A 122 -24.93 13.82 2.45
CA VAL A 122 -23.95 14.06 1.39
C VAL A 122 -23.68 12.75 0.64
N PRO A 123 -23.88 12.69 -0.69
CA PRO A 123 -23.62 11.48 -1.45
C PRO A 123 -22.14 11.14 -1.45
N GLN A 124 -21.82 9.83 -1.31
CA GLN A 124 -20.45 9.31 -1.13
C GLN A 124 -19.47 9.76 -2.21
N TRP A 125 -19.94 9.96 -3.45
CA TRP A 125 -19.09 10.38 -4.56
C TRP A 125 -18.55 11.82 -4.43
N LEU A 126 -19.27 12.71 -3.72
CA LEU A 126 -18.92 14.14 -3.65
C LEU A 126 -17.65 14.40 -2.84
N PRO A 127 -17.49 13.88 -1.60
CA PRO A 127 -16.23 13.99 -0.86
C PRO A 127 -15.06 13.32 -1.58
N ALA A 128 -15.28 12.19 -2.26
CA ALA A 128 -14.27 11.52 -3.06
C ALA A 128 -13.75 12.41 -4.21
N MET A 129 -14.67 13.09 -4.91
CA MET A 129 -14.33 14.03 -5.98
C MET A 129 -13.55 15.23 -5.44
N ILE A 130 -14.01 15.85 -4.36
CA ILE A 130 -13.33 17.01 -3.75
C ILE A 130 -11.91 16.61 -3.32
N ALA A 131 -11.75 15.48 -2.63
CA ALA A 131 -10.46 14.97 -2.21
C ALA A 131 -9.51 14.75 -3.40
N LEU A 132 -10.02 14.13 -4.48
CA LEU A 132 -9.22 13.92 -5.70
C LEU A 132 -8.74 15.25 -6.29
N LEU A 133 -9.61 16.24 -6.43
CA LEU A 133 -9.24 17.55 -7.01
C LEU A 133 -8.20 18.29 -6.16
N VAL A 134 -8.35 18.25 -4.82
CA VAL A 134 -7.40 18.88 -3.90
C VAL A 134 -6.03 18.20 -3.98
N LEU A 135 -6.00 16.86 -3.91
CA LEU A 135 -4.75 16.09 -3.95
C LEU A 135 -4.08 16.16 -5.33
N TYR A 136 -4.87 16.15 -6.40
CA TYR A 136 -4.37 16.37 -7.75
C TYR A 136 -3.68 17.74 -7.87
N GLY A 137 -4.33 18.82 -7.42
CA GLY A 137 -3.72 20.16 -7.40
C GLY A 137 -2.41 20.22 -6.60
N ALA A 138 -2.40 19.61 -5.40
CA ALA A 138 -1.21 19.54 -4.56
C ALA A 138 -0.04 18.79 -5.22
N ASN A 139 -0.32 17.71 -5.97
CA ASN A 139 0.71 16.91 -6.66
C ASN A 139 1.32 17.60 -7.89
N LEU A 140 0.70 18.66 -8.42
CA LEU A 140 1.29 19.47 -9.50
C LEU A 140 2.33 20.47 -8.99
N LEU A 141 2.40 20.68 -7.67
CA LEU A 141 3.39 21.52 -6.99
C LEU A 141 4.73 20.77 -6.83
N ALA A 142 5.71 21.45 -6.25
CA ALA A 142 7.06 20.91 -6.10
C ALA A 142 7.10 19.63 -5.19
N VAL A 143 8.03 18.73 -5.49
CA VAL A 143 8.31 17.49 -4.71
C VAL A 143 8.48 17.72 -3.21
N ARG A 144 9.02 18.89 -2.84
CA ARG A 144 9.15 19.28 -1.43
C ARG A 144 7.79 19.39 -0.74
N VAL A 145 6.76 19.91 -1.43
CA VAL A 145 5.39 20.02 -0.89
C VAL A 145 4.82 18.62 -0.63
N PHE A 146 4.99 17.71 -1.58
CA PHE A 146 4.63 16.30 -1.37
C PHE A 146 5.31 15.71 -0.14
N GLY A 147 6.63 15.87 -0.01
CA GLY A 147 7.39 15.31 1.10
C GLY A 147 6.98 15.88 2.48
N GLU A 148 6.68 17.17 2.57
CA GLU A 148 6.20 17.78 3.83
C GLU A 148 4.76 17.35 4.15
N LEU A 149 3.86 17.30 3.18
CA LEU A 149 2.49 16.80 3.39
C LEU A 149 2.50 15.36 3.89
N GLU A 150 3.26 14.51 3.22
CA GLU A 150 3.36 13.08 3.60
C GLU A 150 4.00 12.90 4.98
N PHE A 151 4.97 13.74 5.35
CA PHE A 151 5.56 13.77 6.68
C PHE A 151 4.49 14.00 7.76
N TRP A 152 3.68 15.04 7.61
CA TRP A 152 2.66 15.39 8.61
C TRP A 152 1.52 14.35 8.64
N PHE A 153 1.07 13.90 7.48
CA PHE A 153 0.06 12.83 7.41
C PHE A 153 0.56 11.54 8.08
N ALA A 154 1.80 11.12 7.80
CA ALA A 154 2.37 9.93 8.41
C ALA A 154 2.53 10.09 9.93
N LEU A 155 2.95 11.26 10.39
CA LEU A 155 3.09 11.54 11.82
C LEU A 155 1.75 11.41 12.55
N VAL A 156 0.67 11.98 12.00
CA VAL A 156 -0.69 11.89 12.55
C VAL A 156 -1.14 10.44 12.66
N LYS A 157 -0.94 9.62 11.60
CA LYS A 157 -1.27 8.18 11.62
C LYS A 157 -0.52 7.43 12.73
N VAL A 158 0.78 7.63 12.81
CA VAL A 158 1.65 6.96 13.80
C VAL A 158 1.23 7.32 15.22
N VAL A 159 1.05 8.62 15.50
CA VAL A 159 0.63 9.10 16.82
C VAL A 159 -0.73 8.52 17.20
N THR A 160 -1.67 8.46 16.26
CA THR A 160 -3.00 7.92 16.52
C THR A 160 -2.98 6.43 16.85
N ILE A 161 -2.23 5.61 16.10
CA ILE A 161 -2.15 4.17 16.38
C ILE A 161 -1.43 3.92 17.71
N VAL A 162 -0.36 4.66 17.99
CA VAL A 162 0.33 4.56 19.28
C VAL A 162 -0.59 4.99 20.42
N ALA A 163 -1.34 6.09 20.26
CA ALA A 163 -2.32 6.53 21.25
C ALA A 163 -3.42 5.48 21.49
N LEU A 164 -3.91 4.80 20.44
CA LEU A 164 -4.86 3.70 20.58
C LEU A 164 -4.26 2.54 21.37
N ILE A 165 -3.02 2.13 21.05
CA ILE A 165 -2.34 1.04 21.77
C ILE A 165 -2.17 1.41 23.24
N VAL A 166 -1.68 2.62 23.54
CA VAL A 166 -1.48 3.08 24.92
C VAL A 166 -2.81 3.17 25.67
N ALA A 167 -3.84 3.78 25.06
CA ALA A 167 -5.15 3.90 25.69
C ALA A 167 -5.79 2.53 25.92
N GLY A 168 -5.72 1.61 24.94
CA GLY A 168 -6.24 0.26 25.08
C GLY A 168 -5.49 -0.55 26.16
N LEU A 169 -4.16 -0.43 26.24
CA LEU A 169 -3.38 -1.03 27.33
C LEU A 169 -3.76 -0.42 28.70
N ALA A 170 -4.02 0.88 28.77
CA ALA A 170 -4.51 1.50 30.01
C ALA A 170 -5.88 0.93 30.43
N VAL A 171 -6.81 0.72 29.49
CA VAL A 171 -8.09 0.04 29.76
C VAL A 171 -7.87 -1.37 30.31
N LEU A 172 -6.97 -2.14 29.66
CA LEU A 172 -6.65 -3.52 30.06
C LEU A 172 -6.00 -3.63 31.44
N VAL A 173 -5.17 -2.66 31.82
CA VAL A 173 -4.42 -2.68 33.09
C VAL A 173 -5.22 -2.06 34.24
N PHE A 174 -5.87 -0.94 33.99
CA PHE A 174 -6.55 -0.14 35.02
C PHE A 174 -8.05 -0.39 35.07
N HIS A 175 -8.61 -1.17 34.15
CA HIS A 175 -10.04 -1.47 34.03
C HIS A 175 -10.93 -0.20 34.03
N VAL A 176 -10.47 0.86 33.33
CA VAL A 176 -11.17 2.13 33.23
C VAL A 176 -12.03 2.21 31.96
N GLY A 177 -13.00 3.13 31.98
CA GLY A 177 -13.91 3.34 30.83
C GLY A 177 -15.02 2.30 30.72
N SER A 178 -15.84 2.41 29.67
CA SER A 178 -17.02 1.55 29.47
C SER A 178 -16.69 0.07 29.23
N PHE A 179 -15.50 -0.24 28.76
CA PHE A 179 -15.01 -1.61 28.56
C PHE A 179 -14.17 -2.14 29.73
N GLY A 180 -13.90 -1.35 30.78
CA GLY A 180 -13.00 -1.78 31.85
C GLY A 180 -13.34 -3.12 32.47
N ALA A 181 -14.65 -3.41 32.63
CA ALA A 181 -15.12 -4.68 33.20
C ALA A 181 -14.98 -5.89 32.26
N THR A 182 -14.96 -5.69 30.95
CA THR A 182 -14.94 -6.75 29.92
C THR A 182 -13.61 -6.85 29.18
N ALA A 183 -12.76 -5.82 29.25
CA ALA A 183 -11.47 -5.79 28.61
C ALA A 183 -10.51 -6.80 29.23
N SER A 184 -10.06 -7.76 28.44
CA SER A 184 -9.11 -8.78 28.85
C SER A 184 -8.40 -9.39 27.63
N PHE A 185 -7.15 -9.76 27.78
CA PHE A 185 -6.48 -10.58 26.76
C PHE A 185 -7.17 -11.93 26.55
N SER A 186 -7.95 -12.43 27.53
CA SER A 186 -8.76 -13.65 27.37
C SER A 186 -9.80 -13.55 26.26
N ASN A 187 -10.23 -12.32 25.87
CA ASN A 187 -11.16 -12.11 24.75
C ASN A 187 -10.64 -12.69 23.42
N LEU A 188 -9.33 -12.90 23.30
CA LEU A 188 -8.73 -13.56 22.14
C LEU A 188 -9.03 -15.08 22.09
N TRP A 189 -9.55 -15.68 23.18
CA TRP A 189 -9.81 -17.11 23.27
C TRP A 189 -11.22 -17.47 23.74
N THR A 190 -11.90 -16.60 24.49
CA THR A 190 -13.18 -16.89 25.14
C THR A 190 -14.39 -16.84 24.21
N HIS A 191 -14.27 -16.15 23.07
CA HIS A 191 -15.35 -15.95 22.08
C HIS A 191 -15.21 -16.91 20.89
N GLY A 192 -15.41 -18.21 21.10
CA GLY A 192 -15.29 -19.23 20.05
C GLY A 192 -13.86 -19.73 19.80
N GLY A 193 -12.91 -19.40 20.69
CA GLY A 193 -11.49 -19.78 20.57
C GLY A 193 -10.69 -18.77 19.71
N PHE A 194 -9.39 -19.05 19.56
CA PHE A 194 -8.50 -18.21 18.76
C PHE A 194 -8.78 -18.31 17.25
N LEU A 195 -9.35 -19.42 16.80
CA LEU A 195 -9.72 -19.70 15.41
C LEU A 195 -11.22 -20.03 15.30
N PRO A 196 -12.13 -19.06 15.57
CA PRO A 196 -13.57 -19.34 15.60
C PRO A 196 -14.12 -19.84 14.25
N PHE A 197 -13.48 -19.49 13.15
CA PHE A 197 -13.80 -19.93 11.78
C PHE A 197 -12.75 -20.89 11.20
N GLY A 198 -11.89 -21.44 12.05
CA GLY A 198 -10.80 -22.34 11.64
C GLY A 198 -9.77 -21.65 10.72
N ILE A 199 -8.97 -22.46 10.05
CA ILE A 199 -7.96 -22.01 9.10
C ILE A 199 -8.59 -21.32 7.88
N LEU A 200 -9.81 -21.72 7.49
CA LEU A 200 -10.49 -21.12 6.35
C LEU A 200 -10.75 -19.61 6.56
N GLY A 201 -11.18 -19.21 7.77
CA GLY A 201 -11.33 -17.79 8.10
C GLY A 201 -10.04 -17.01 7.93
N VAL A 202 -8.90 -17.56 8.37
CA VAL A 202 -7.57 -16.96 8.17
C VAL A 202 -7.25 -16.78 6.68
N LEU A 203 -7.48 -17.83 5.88
CA LEU A 203 -7.17 -17.81 4.44
C LEU A 203 -8.04 -16.80 3.69
N LEU A 204 -9.34 -16.73 3.98
CA LEU A 204 -10.26 -15.81 3.30
C LEU A 204 -9.96 -14.33 3.60
N THR A 205 -9.30 -14.03 4.72
CA THR A 205 -8.87 -12.65 5.03
C THR A 205 -7.57 -12.24 4.35
N MET A 206 -6.83 -13.17 3.70
CA MET A 206 -5.54 -12.86 3.07
C MET A 206 -5.63 -11.75 2.00
N GLN A 207 -6.76 -11.64 1.28
CA GLN A 207 -6.96 -10.57 0.29
C GLN A 207 -6.82 -9.20 0.95
N ILE A 208 -7.62 -8.93 1.99
CA ILE A 208 -7.64 -7.61 2.64
C ILE A 208 -6.35 -7.36 3.45
N VAL A 209 -5.79 -8.41 4.05
CA VAL A 209 -4.52 -8.34 4.79
C VAL A 209 -3.37 -7.96 3.84
N MET A 210 -3.26 -8.62 2.69
CA MET A 210 -2.21 -8.29 1.71
C MET A 210 -2.45 -6.93 1.08
N PHE A 211 -3.71 -6.54 0.83
CA PHE A 211 -4.02 -5.16 0.42
C PHE A 211 -3.58 -4.13 1.47
N ALA A 212 -3.76 -4.41 2.77
CA ALA A 212 -3.32 -3.51 3.84
C ALA A 212 -1.80 -3.30 3.89
N TYR A 213 -1.02 -4.13 3.22
CA TYR A 213 0.44 -3.98 3.08
C TYR A 213 0.86 -3.28 1.78
N THR A 214 -0.06 -2.93 0.87
CA THR A 214 0.29 -2.17 -0.34
C THR A 214 0.91 -0.83 0.02
N GLY A 215 1.87 -0.39 -0.80
CA GLY A 215 2.62 0.83 -0.55
C GLY A 215 3.95 0.64 0.19
N VAL A 216 4.24 -0.56 0.75
CA VAL A 216 5.56 -0.83 1.37
C VAL A 216 6.70 -0.64 0.36
N GLU A 217 6.46 -0.96 -0.91
CA GLU A 217 7.41 -0.86 -2.02
C GLU A 217 7.63 0.58 -2.51
N LEU A 218 6.86 1.56 -2.02
CA LEU A 218 6.99 2.98 -2.37
C LEU A 218 8.40 3.53 -2.11
N ILE A 219 9.09 2.98 -1.10
CA ILE A 219 10.51 3.25 -0.83
C ILE A 219 11.34 3.09 -2.11
N GLY A 220 11.01 2.12 -2.95
CA GLY A 220 11.69 1.90 -4.23
C GLY A 220 11.55 3.07 -5.19
N VAL A 221 10.34 3.61 -5.34
CA VAL A 221 10.07 4.73 -6.25
C VAL A 221 10.72 6.02 -5.76
N THR A 222 10.76 6.24 -4.44
CA THR A 222 11.40 7.42 -3.84
C THR A 222 12.93 7.36 -3.84
N ALA A 223 13.52 6.20 -4.12
CA ALA A 223 14.96 5.99 -4.09
C ALA A 223 15.73 6.92 -5.04
N GLY A 224 15.15 7.23 -6.22
CA GLY A 224 15.73 8.14 -7.21
C GLY A 224 15.78 9.61 -6.75
N GLU A 225 14.93 10.00 -5.81
CA GLU A 225 14.82 11.37 -5.27
C GLU A 225 15.41 11.50 -3.85
N ALA A 226 16.00 10.44 -3.32
CA ALA A 226 16.67 10.42 -2.02
C ALA A 226 18.01 11.18 -2.06
N GLN A 227 18.27 12.02 -1.04
CA GLN A 227 19.55 12.72 -0.91
C GLN A 227 20.71 11.75 -0.57
N ASP A 228 20.46 10.76 0.31
CA ASP A 228 21.43 9.73 0.71
C ASP A 228 20.77 8.33 0.65
N PRO A 229 20.64 7.74 -0.54
CA PRO A 229 19.94 6.47 -0.70
C PRO A 229 20.66 5.30 0.00
N GLN A 230 22.00 5.31 0.06
CA GLN A 230 22.78 4.21 0.64
C GLN A 230 22.56 4.05 2.15
N ARG A 231 22.22 5.13 2.86
CA ARG A 231 21.89 5.10 4.30
C ARG A 231 20.39 5.00 4.55
N ALA A 232 19.58 5.74 3.76
CA ALA A 232 18.15 5.84 3.98
C ALA A 232 17.42 4.53 3.70
N LEU A 233 17.74 3.87 2.56
CA LEU A 233 17.01 2.71 2.08
C LEU A 233 17.18 1.45 2.97
N PRO A 234 18.39 1.06 3.41
CA PRO A 234 18.54 -0.05 4.33
C PRO A 234 17.81 0.17 5.67
N LYS A 235 17.86 1.39 6.21
CA LYS A 235 17.19 1.74 7.45
C LYS A 235 15.66 1.66 7.30
N ALA A 236 15.12 2.20 6.22
CA ALA A 236 13.69 2.14 5.91
C ALA A 236 13.22 0.68 5.72
N THR A 237 13.98 -0.13 5.00
CA THR A 237 13.70 -1.55 4.78
C THR A 237 13.72 -2.37 6.07
N ASN A 238 14.73 -2.17 6.92
CA ASN A 238 14.80 -2.87 8.22
C ASN A 238 13.67 -2.47 9.16
N GLY A 239 13.20 -1.22 9.07
CA GLY A 239 12.08 -0.71 9.87
C GLY A 239 10.72 -1.37 9.55
N VAL A 240 10.58 -2.08 8.43
CA VAL A 240 9.31 -2.71 8.03
C VAL A 240 8.81 -3.69 9.08
N ILE A 241 9.68 -4.54 9.65
CA ILE A 241 9.27 -5.55 10.64
C ILE A 241 8.68 -4.92 11.91
N PHE A 242 9.32 -3.84 12.42
CA PHE A 242 8.81 -3.12 13.60
C PHE A 242 7.45 -2.47 13.33
N ARG A 243 7.25 -1.96 12.10
CA ARG A 243 5.97 -1.39 11.67
C ARG A 243 4.87 -2.45 11.67
N ILE A 244 5.15 -3.62 11.12
CA ILE A 244 4.21 -4.74 11.10
C ILE A 244 3.86 -5.17 12.53
N LEU A 245 4.85 -5.36 13.39
CA LEU A 245 4.63 -5.80 14.75
C LEU A 245 3.83 -4.78 15.57
N ILE A 246 4.13 -3.50 15.47
CA ILE A 246 3.50 -2.46 16.30
C ILE A 246 2.17 -2.01 15.70
N PHE A 247 2.17 -1.58 14.44
CA PHE A 247 1.01 -0.88 13.87
C PHE A 247 -0.08 -1.82 13.35
N TYR A 248 0.26 -3.06 13.00
CA TYR A 248 -0.72 -4.04 12.55
C TYR A 248 -1.04 -5.03 13.69
N LEU A 249 -0.11 -5.88 14.06
CA LEU A 249 -0.36 -6.90 15.09
C LEU A 249 -0.65 -6.27 16.46
N GLY A 250 0.17 -5.31 16.92
CA GLY A 250 -0.01 -4.66 18.22
C GLY A 250 -1.35 -3.95 18.35
N ALA A 251 -1.74 -3.16 17.32
CA ALA A 251 -3.02 -2.47 17.33
C ALA A 251 -4.21 -3.45 17.36
N LEU A 252 -4.18 -4.48 16.51
CA LEU A 252 -5.26 -5.47 16.41
C LEU A 252 -5.39 -6.34 17.66
N ILE A 253 -4.26 -6.74 18.28
CA ILE A 253 -4.26 -7.43 19.57
C ILE A 253 -4.98 -6.58 20.62
N VAL A 254 -4.60 -5.32 20.74
CA VAL A 254 -5.19 -4.42 21.73
C VAL A 254 -6.68 -4.18 21.44
N ILE A 255 -7.06 -3.93 20.20
CA ILE A 255 -8.47 -3.75 19.81
C ILE A 255 -9.31 -4.96 20.22
N MET A 256 -8.90 -6.19 19.86
CA MET A 256 -9.66 -7.41 20.16
C MET A 256 -9.56 -7.85 21.64
N ALA A 257 -8.54 -7.37 22.37
CA ALA A 257 -8.47 -7.57 23.81
C ALA A 257 -9.40 -6.62 24.58
N VAL A 258 -9.54 -5.37 24.10
CA VAL A 258 -10.47 -4.39 24.71
C VAL A 258 -11.91 -4.70 24.38
N VAL A 259 -12.20 -5.05 23.13
CA VAL A 259 -13.54 -5.39 22.65
C VAL A 259 -13.54 -6.78 22.04
N PRO A 260 -14.37 -7.71 22.53
CA PRO A 260 -14.53 -9.01 21.89
C PRO A 260 -14.80 -8.86 20.39
N TRP A 261 -14.16 -9.69 19.58
CA TRP A 261 -14.21 -9.57 18.12
C TRP A 261 -15.63 -9.64 17.53
N ASP A 262 -16.51 -10.40 18.16
CA ASP A 262 -17.93 -10.60 17.79
C ASP A 262 -18.83 -9.40 18.12
N GLN A 263 -18.35 -8.48 18.94
CA GLN A 263 -19.05 -7.23 19.29
C GLN A 263 -18.60 -6.02 18.43
N LEU A 264 -17.55 -6.19 17.63
CA LEU A 264 -17.08 -5.16 16.69
C LEU A 264 -18.01 -5.09 15.47
N SER A 265 -18.34 -3.90 14.98
CA SER A 265 -19.15 -3.74 13.77
C SER A 265 -18.31 -3.99 12.50
N PRO A 266 -18.81 -4.77 11.51
CA PRO A 266 -18.11 -4.97 10.25
C PRO A 266 -18.13 -3.73 9.34
N SER A 267 -18.97 -2.74 9.64
CA SER A 267 -19.18 -1.52 8.84
C SER A 267 -18.49 -0.27 9.39
N VAL A 268 -17.94 -0.35 10.60
CA VAL A 268 -17.26 0.76 11.28
C VAL A 268 -15.81 0.39 11.55
N SER A 269 -14.90 1.33 11.37
CA SER A 269 -13.49 1.10 11.71
C SER A 269 -13.35 0.65 13.17
N PRO A 270 -12.66 -0.45 13.46
CA PRO A 270 -12.42 -0.89 14.84
C PRO A 270 -11.68 0.18 15.67
N PHE A 271 -10.84 0.97 15.01
CA PHE A 271 -10.13 2.08 15.62
C PHE A 271 -11.11 3.18 16.09
N VAL A 272 -12.06 3.57 15.23
CA VAL A 272 -13.10 4.56 15.58
C VAL A 272 -13.98 4.01 16.70
N TYR A 273 -14.40 2.74 16.59
CA TYR A 273 -15.28 2.09 17.58
C TYR A 273 -14.67 2.07 18.99
N VAL A 274 -13.38 1.67 19.11
CA VAL A 274 -12.70 1.63 20.42
C VAL A 274 -12.63 3.04 21.03
N PHE A 275 -12.24 4.06 20.26
CA PHE A 275 -12.16 5.42 20.77
C PHE A 275 -13.53 6.01 21.15
N GLU A 276 -14.58 5.70 20.39
CA GLU A 276 -15.95 6.10 20.72
C GLU A 276 -16.37 5.59 22.10
N LYS A 277 -16.05 4.32 22.38
CA LYS A 277 -16.42 3.64 23.61
C LYS A 277 -15.50 3.94 24.80
N LEU A 278 -14.34 4.56 24.59
CA LEU A 278 -13.51 5.06 25.70
C LEU A 278 -14.16 6.22 26.48
N GLY A 279 -15.28 6.75 25.99
CA GLY A 279 -16.02 7.81 26.67
C GLY A 279 -15.36 9.20 26.61
N VAL A 280 -14.35 9.38 25.75
CA VAL A 280 -13.72 10.69 25.53
C VAL A 280 -14.56 11.49 24.54
N PRO A 281 -15.17 12.64 24.97
CA PRO A 281 -15.99 13.45 24.09
C PRO A 281 -15.24 13.87 22.81
N GLY A 282 -15.85 13.65 21.65
CA GLY A 282 -15.26 14.01 20.35
C GLY A 282 -14.17 13.06 19.83
N ALA A 283 -13.75 12.05 20.59
CA ALA A 283 -12.67 11.13 20.16
C ALA A 283 -13.01 10.42 18.85
N ALA A 284 -14.23 9.91 18.68
CA ALA A 284 -14.66 9.27 17.44
C ALA A 284 -14.52 10.20 16.23
N GLY A 285 -14.91 11.48 16.36
CA GLY A 285 -14.75 12.49 15.31
C GLY A 285 -13.28 12.74 14.96
N ILE A 286 -12.43 12.88 15.97
CA ILE A 286 -10.98 13.06 15.77
C ILE A 286 -10.39 11.85 15.04
N ILE A 287 -10.72 10.63 15.45
CA ILE A 287 -10.19 9.43 14.80
C ILE A 287 -10.74 9.27 13.38
N THR A 288 -12.00 9.61 13.14
CA THR A 288 -12.57 9.65 11.79
C THR A 288 -11.79 10.62 10.90
N LEU A 289 -11.46 11.81 11.40
CA LEU A 289 -10.60 12.77 10.68
C LEU A 289 -9.21 12.20 10.41
N VAL A 290 -8.61 11.49 11.38
CA VAL A 290 -7.31 10.83 11.19
C VAL A 290 -7.39 9.76 10.10
N VAL A 291 -8.45 8.96 10.05
CA VAL A 291 -8.63 7.95 8.99
C VAL A 291 -8.82 8.61 7.62
N ILE A 292 -9.56 9.72 7.54
CA ILE A 292 -9.69 10.51 6.31
C ILE A 292 -8.31 11.06 5.87
N THR A 293 -7.52 11.60 6.80
CA THR A 293 -6.16 12.07 6.47
C THR A 293 -5.23 10.93 6.09
N ALA A 294 -5.43 9.73 6.66
CA ALA A 294 -4.70 8.54 6.29
C ALA A 294 -5.00 8.09 4.85
N ALA A 295 -6.28 8.11 4.47
CA ALA A 295 -6.71 7.84 3.10
C ALA A 295 -6.17 8.89 2.12
N ALA A 296 -6.27 10.18 2.48
CA ALA A 296 -5.74 11.28 1.68
C ALA A 296 -4.23 11.17 1.45
N SER A 297 -3.46 10.79 2.48
CA SER A 297 -2.01 10.55 2.37
C SER A 297 -1.69 9.40 1.42
N SER A 298 -2.38 8.27 1.53
CA SER A 298 -2.17 7.11 0.64
C SER A 298 -2.53 7.47 -0.81
N CYS A 299 -3.66 8.19 -1.04
CA CYS A 299 -4.02 8.71 -2.37
C CYS A 299 -2.97 9.70 -2.91
N ASN A 300 -2.45 10.60 -2.06
CA ASN A 300 -1.37 11.52 -2.40
C ASN A 300 -0.11 10.79 -2.86
N SER A 301 0.29 9.74 -2.14
CA SER A 301 1.40 8.85 -2.51
C SER A 301 1.14 8.10 -3.82
N GLY A 302 -0.12 7.72 -4.08
CA GLY A 302 -0.56 7.12 -5.34
C GLY A 302 -0.36 8.05 -6.53
N LEU A 303 -0.86 9.29 -6.45
CA LEU A 303 -0.68 10.31 -7.50
C LEU A 303 0.80 10.61 -7.75
N PHE A 304 1.60 10.74 -6.68
CA PHE A 304 3.04 10.90 -6.77
C PHE A 304 3.70 9.75 -7.54
N SER A 305 3.39 8.50 -7.15
CA SER A 305 4.00 7.30 -7.72
C SER A 305 3.62 7.06 -9.17
N THR A 306 2.34 7.27 -9.52
CA THR A 306 1.84 7.08 -10.88
C THR A 306 2.49 8.01 -11.88
N GLY A 307 2.66 9.29 -11.51
CA GLY A 307 3.36 10.26 -12.36
C GLY A 307 4.80 9.85 -12.65
N ARG A 308 5.54 9.42 -11.62
CA ARG A 308 6.95 9.01 -11.74
C ARG A 308 7.14 7.71 -12.48
N MET A 309 6.23 6.77 -12.32
CA MET A 309 6.30 5.52 -13.04
C MET A 309 6.07 5.73 -14.53
N LEU A 310 5.06 6.52 -14.93
CA LEU A 310 4.82 6.86 -16.34
C LEU A 310 6.00 7.65 -16.94
N TRP A 311 6.57 8.59 -16.19
CA TRP A 311 7.78 9.29 -16.60
C TRP A 311 8.95 8.31 -16.83
N SER A 312 9.22 7.41 -15.90
CA SER A 312 10.28 6.41 -16.02
C SER A 312 10.08 5.48 -17.21
N LEU A 313 8.84 5.06 -17.48
CA LEU A 313 8.51 4.26 -18.67
C LEU A 313 8.76 5.05 -19.96
N ALA A 314 8.36 6.33 -20.00
CA ALA A 314 8.54 7.18 -21.17
C ALA A 314 10.04 7.46 -21.47
N GLN A 315 10.86 7.65 -20.43
CA GLN A 315 12.32 7.79 -20.58
C GLN A 315 12.97 6.54 -21.22
N ARG A 316 12.37 5.38 -21.05
CA ARG A 316 12.83 4.11 -21.66
C ARG A 316 12.12 3.78 -22.98
N GLY A 317 11.32 4.71 -23.53
CA GLY A 317 10.53 4.48 -24.73
C GLY A 317 9.37 3.47 -24.58
N GLN A 318 8.97 3.18 -23.34
CA GLN A 318 7.94 2.20 -22.99
C GLN A 318 6.56 2.85 -22.67
N ALA A 319 6.48 4.18 -22.81
CA ALA A 319 5.24 4.96 -22.69
C ALA A 319 5.27 6.14 -23.67
N PRO A 320 4.12 6.78 -23.97
CA PRO A 320 4.05 7.92 -24.86
C PRO A 320 4.98 9.06 -24.44
N ARG A 321 5.64 9.70 -25.44
CA ARG A 321 6.61 10.77 -25.25
C ARG A 321 6.17 11.94 -24.33
N PRO A 322 4.89 12.40 -24.32
CA PRO A 322 4.47 13.49 -23.42
C PRO A 322 4.71 13.20 -21.94
N PHE A 323 4.73 11.91 -21.52
CA PHE A 323 5.01 11.54 -20.12
C PHE A 323 6.47 11.75 -19.72
N ALA A 324 7.40 11.90 -20.67
CA ALA A 324 8.80 12.21 -20.41
C ALA A 324 9.05 13.67 -20.02
N ALA A 325 8.07 14.55 -20.24
CA ALA A 325 8.18 15.97 -19.93
C ALA A 325 7.96 16.25 -18.43
N LEU A 326 8.76 17.17 -17.88
CA LEU A 326 8.59 17.71 -16.53
C LEU A 326 8.07 19.16 -16.64
N ASN A 327 7.23 19.58 -15.68
CA ASN A 327 6.80 20.96 -15.58
C ASN A 327 7.91 21.87 -14.97
N ALA A 328 7.63 23.17 -14.81
CA ALA A 328 8.56 24.14 -14.22
C ALA A 328 9.00 23.78 -12.78
N HIS A 329 8.26 22.93 -12.09
CA HIS A 329 8.57 22.43 -10.74
C HIS A 329 9.27 21.06 -10.75
N HIS A 330 9.74 20.59 -11.91
CA HIS A 330 10.33 19.27 -12.10
C HIS A 330 9.40 18.10 -11.72
N VAL A 331 8.08 18.26 -11.97
CA VAL A 331 7.05 17.25 -11.70
C VAL A 331 6.55 16.68 -13.03
N PRO A 332 6.35 15.35 -13.16
CA PRO A 332 5.82 14.69 -14.35
C PRO A 332 4.31 14.89 -14.49
N ALA A 333 3.89 16.14 -14.79
CA ALA A 333 2.50 16.58 -14.75
C ALA A 333 1.59 15.77 -15.68
N ALA A 334 2.04 15.42 -16.89
CA ALA A 334 1.24 14.65 -17.84
C ALA A 334 0.81 13.28 -17.28
N GLY A 335 1.72 12.60 -16.56
CA GLY A 335 1.40 11.33 -15.89
C GLY A 335 0.38 11.51 -14.77
N ILE A 336 0.48 12.60 -13.99
CA ILE A 336 -0.47 12.92 -12.92
C ILE A 336 -1.84 13.27 -13.51
N HIS A 337 -1.91 14.04 -14.61
CA HIS A 337 -3.17 14.37 -15.28
C HIS A 337 -3.93 13.12 -15.72
N VAL A 338 -3.25 12.20 -16.42
CA VAL A 338 -3.87 10.95 -16.89
C VAL A 338 -4.29 10.07 -15.71
N SER A 339 -3.47 9.95 -14.68
CA SER A 339 -3.81 9.18 -13.48
C SER A 339 -5.04 9.73 -12.78
N ALA A 340 -5.11 11.05 -12.57
CA ALA A 340 -6.26 11.71 -11.96
C ALA A 340 -7.53 11.56 -12.81
N ALA A 341 -7.41 11.66 -14.14
CA ALA A 341 -8.53 11.46 -15.06
C ALA A 341 -9.10 10.03 -14.97
N VAL A 342 -8.23 9.01 -14.85
CA VAL A 342 -8.70 7.63 -14.64
C VAL A 342 -9.28 7.45 -13.25
N MET A 343 -8.69 8.05 -12.22
CA MET A 343 -9.23 8.02 -10.85
C MET A 343 -10.62 8.67 -10.74
N LEU A 344 -11.03 9.57 -11.65
CA LEU A 344 -12.40 10.09 -11.71
C LEU A 344 -13.45 8.99 -11.92
N LEU A 345 -13.08 7.82 -12.44
CA LEU A 345 -13.99 6.67 -12.49
C LEU A 345 -14.49 6.28 -11.10
N THR A 346 -13.73 6.58 -10.03
CA THR A 346 -14.18 6.39 -8.65
C THR A 346 -15.49 7.13 -8.37
N VAL A 347 -15.63 8.34 -8.89
CA VAL A 347 -16.85 9.14 -8.70
C VAL A 347 -18.06 8.42 -9.30
N VAL A 348 -17.91 7.88 -10.52
CA VAL A 348 -18.96 7.12 -11.20
C VAL A 348 -19.28 5.83 -10.45
N LEU A 349 -18.25 5.08 -10.02
CA LEU A 349 -18.44 3.83 -9.29
C LEU A 349 -19.09 4.05 -7.91
N ASN A 350 -18.70 5.11 -7.19
CA ASN A 350 -19.33 5.47 -5.90
C ASN A 350 -20.77 5.94 -6.06
N TYR A 351 -21.14 6.48 -7.22
CA TYR A 351 -22.53 6.78 -7.55
C TYR A 351 -23.33 5.50 -7.87
N ALA A 352 -22.77 4.61 -8.69
CA ALA A 352 -23.48 3.45 -9.23
C ALA A 352 -23.52 2.25 -8.26
N ALA A 353 -22.43 1.99 -7.50
CA ALA A 353 -22.26 0.80 -6.67
C ALA A 353 -21.55 1.12 -5.32
N PRO A 354 -22.08 2.04 -4.49
CA PRO A 354 -21.36 2.56 -3.32
C PRO A 354 -20.96 1.50 -2.28
N ARG A 355 -21.70 0.38 -2.21
CA ARG A 355 -21.44 -0.70 -1.24
C ARG A 355 -20.33 -1.66 -1.68
N GLN A 356 -20.19 -1.91 -2.98
CA GLN A 356 -19.28 -2.92 -3.53
C GLN A 356 -17.94 -2.33 -4.00
N VAL A 357 -17.93 -1.04 -4.38
CA VAL A 357 -16.78 -0.41 -5.03
C VAL A 357 -15.48 -0.57 -4.23
N PHE A 358 -15.53 -0.46 -2.91
CA PHE A 358 -14.33 -0.61 -2.07
C PHE A 358 -13.67 -1.99 -2.23
N ILE A 359 -14.46 -3.08 -2.20
CA ILE A 359 -13.93 -4.44 -2.33
C ILE A 359 -13.41 -4.67 -3.76
N TRP A 360 -14.13 -4.21 -4.77
CA TRP A 360 -13.71 -4.37 -6.16
C TRP A 360 -12.37 -3.70 -6.43
N VAL A 361 -12.22 -2.43 -6.05
CA VAL A 361 -10.99 -1.69 -6.33
C VAL A 361 -9.81 -2.16 -5.49
N THR A 362 -10.03 -2.59 -4.23
CA THR A 362 -8.97 -3.18 -3.39
C THR A 362 -8.50 -4.52 -3.94
N SER A 363 -9.40 -5.36 -4.42
CA SER A 363 -9.07 -6.66 -5.02
C SER A 363 -8.29 -6.49 -6.33
N ILE A 364 -8.70 -5.53 -7.18
CA ILE A 364 -8.01 -5.17 -8.42
C ILE A 364 -6.61 -4.61 -8.12
N ALA A 365 -6.50 -3.71 -7.14
CA ALA A 365 -5.22 -3.15 -6.73
C ALA A 365 -4.26 -4.25 -6.24
N LEU A 366 -4.77 -5.22 -5.50
CA LEU A 366 -3.98 -6.33 -4.98
C LEU A 366 -3.32 -7.15 -6.11
N ILE A 367 -3.97 -7.38 -7.24
CA ILE A 367 -3.35 -8.08 -8.39
C ILE A 367 -2.08 -7.36 -8.86
N GLY A 368 -2.12 -6.03 -8.96
CA GLY A 368 -0.94 -5.25 -9.32
C GLY A 368 0.17 -5.31 -8.26
N ALA A 369 -0.20 -5.34 -6.98
CA ALA A 369 0.75 -5.51 -5.88
C ALA A 369 1.40 -6.91 -5.90
N LEU A 370 0.60 -7.98 -6.03
CA LEU A 370 1.10 -9.36 -6.12
C LEU A 370 2.05 -9.55 -7.31
N TRP A 371 1.72 -8.95 -8.47
CA TRP A 371 2.64 -8.91 -9.62
C TRP A 371 3.94 -8.19 -9.27
N THR A 372 3.86 -6.99 -8.71
CA THR A 372 5.03 -6.17 -8.36
C THR A 372 5.93 -6.87 -7.35
N TRP A 373 5.35 -7.47 -6.31
CA TRP A 373 6.10 -8.21 -5.30
C TRP A 373 6.70 -9.50 -5.88
N GLY A 374 5.97 -10.20 -6.73
CA GLY A 374 6.46 -11.38 -7.42
C GLY A 374 7.66 -11.08 -8.32
N ILE A 375 7.57 -10.03 -9.14
CA ILE A 375 8.67 -9.65 -10.05
C ILE A 375 9.90 -9.11 -9.30
N ILE A 376 9.73 -8.46 -8.14
CA ILE A 376 10.84 -8.07 -7.26
C ILE A 376 11.64 -9.33 -6.85
N LEU A 377 10.96 -10.39 -6.43
CA LEU A 377 11.59 -11.63 -5.99
C LEU A 377 12.29 -12.37 -7.15
N VAL A 378 11.67 -12.39 -8.33
CA VAL A 378 12.26 -13.01 -9.53
C VAL A 378 13.48 -12.22 -10.01
N SER A 379 13.37 -10.88 -10.07
CA SER A 379 14.49 -9.99 -10.44
C SER A 379 15.65 -10.13 -9.46
N HIS A 380 15.37 -10.16 -8.16
CA HIS A 380 16.37 -10.38 -7.12
C HIS A 380 17.10 -11.72 -7.27
N ARG A 381 16.36 -12.80 -7.55
CA ARG A 381 16.97 -14.12 -7.80
C ARG A 381 17.90 -14.09 -9.02
N ASN A 382 17.48 -13.46 -10.11
CA ASN A 382 18.28 -13.34 -11.33
C ASN A 382 19.49 -12.41 -11.12
N TYR A 383 19.32 -11.30 -10.38
CA TYR A 383 20.42 -10.45 -9.92
C TYR A 383 21.47 -11.26 -9.14
N ARG A 384 21.05 -12.07 -8.16
CA ARG A 384 21.96 -12.94 -7.40
C ARG A 384 22.70 -13.95 -8.29
N ARG A 385 22.06 -14.45 -9.35
CA ARG A 385 22.71 -15.29 -10.36
C ARG A 385 23.75 -14.49 -11.16
N ALA A 386 23.42 -13.25 -11.55
CA ALA A 386 24.33 -12.36 -12.25
C ALA A 386 25.57 -12.02 -11.39
N VAL A 387 25.38 -11.77 -10.09
CA VAL A 387 26.50 -11.54 -9.14
C VAL A 387 27.42 -12.76 -9.05
N ARG A 388 26.84 -13.98 -8.90
CA ARG A 388 27.65 -15.22 -8.87
C ARG A 388 28.41 -15.47 -10.16
N ALA A 389 27.89 -15.05 -11.30
CA ALA A 389 28.51 -15.15 -12.61
C ALA A 389 29.50 -13.98 -12.92
N GLY A 390 29.75 -13.07 -11.96
CA GLY A 390 30.63 -11.91 -12.16
C GLY A 390 30.04 -10.81 -13.05
N ARG A 391 28.77 -10.89 -13.45
CA ARG A 391 28.10 -9.94 -14.37
C ARG A 391 27.46 -8.73 -13.68
N ALA A 392 27.33 -8.77 -12.35
CA ALA A 392 26.80 -7.67 -11.55
C ALA A 392 27.60 -7.53 -10.25
N LYS A 393 27.72 -6.30 -9.73
CA LYS A 393 28.34 -6.02 -8.43
C LYS A 393 27.46 -6.50 -7.28
N ALA A 394 28.05 -7.07 -6.24
CA ALA A 394 27.34 -7.47 -5.04
C ALA A 394 26.93 -6.23 -4.22
N ALA A 395 25.68 -6.19 -3.80
CA ALA A 395 25.19 -5.20 -2.86
C ALA A 395 25.71 -5.45 -1.43
N THR A 396 25.88 -4.40 -0.66
CA THR A 396 26.28 -4.47 0.75
C THR A 396 25.15 -4.96 1.65
N PHE A 397 23.91 -4.58 1.32
CA PHE A 397 22.71 -5.01 2.02
C PHE A 397 22.17 -6.30 1.38
N ARG A 398 22.03 -7.38 2.15
CA ARG A 398 21.66 -8.69 1.63
C ARG A 398 20.34 -9.20 2.21
N MET A 399 19.52 -9.84 1.36
CA MET A 399 18.34 -10.58 1.79
C MET A 399 18.77 -11.91 2.47
N PRO A 400 18.34 -12.18 3.72
CA PRO A 400 18.61 -13.45 4.36
C PRO A 400 17.81 -14.59 3.72
N GLY A 401 18.32 -15.82 3.81
CA GLY A 401 17.62 -17.02 3.35
C GLY A 401 17.41 -17.18 1.84
N ALA A 402 17.95 -16.28 1.00
CA ALA A 402 17.86 -16.44 -0.45
C ALA A 402 18.79 -17.58 -0.94
N PRO A 403 18.36 -18.42 -1.90
CA PRO A 403 17.16 -18.30 -2.75
C PRO A 403 15.89 -18.99 -2.20
N VAL A 404 15.95 -19.72 -1.10
CA VAL A 404 14.80 -20.49 -0.57
C VAL A 404 13.66 -19.55 -0.23
N ALA A 405 13.93 -18.46 0.50
CA ALA A 405 12.92 -17.47 0.86
C ALA A 405 12.20 -16.86 -0.36
N ASN A 406 12.92 -16.63 -1.49
CA ASN A 406 12.28 -16.18 -2.72
C ASN A 406 11.20 -17.14 -3.21
N TRP A 407 11.48 -18.46 -3.20
CA TRP A 407 10.52 -19.46 -3.67
C TRP A 407 9.33 -19.63 -2.73
N VAL A 408 9.60 -19.65 -1.43
CA VAL A 408 8.53 -19.76 -0.40
C VAL A 408 7.57 -18.59 -0.50
N VAL A 409 8.11 -17.37 -0.61
CA VAL A 409 7.25 -16.17 -0.73
C VAL A 409 6.55 -16.13 -2.10
N LEU A 410 7.18 -16.54 -3.20
CA LEU A 410 6.51 -16.66 -4.50
C LEU A 410 5.34 -17.65 -4.44
N ALA A 411 5.53 -18.82 -3.82
CA ALA A 411 4.46 -19.79 -3.63
C ALA A 411 3.31 -19.20 -2.78
N PHE A 412 3.63 -18.47 -1.71
CA PHE A 412 2.66 -17.77 -0.90
C PHE A 412 1.84 -16.75 -1.73
N LEU A 413 2.50 -15.93 -2.58
CA LEU A 413 1.80 -14.96 -3.44
C LEU A 413 0.86 -15.66 -4.44
N VAL A 414 1.26 -16.82 -4.99
CA VAL A 414 0.40 -17.64 -5.87
C VAL A 414 -0.82 -18.14 -5.09
N ILE A 415 -0.65 -18.63 -3.86
CA ILE A 415 -1.75 -19.07 -3.01
C ILE A 415 -2.71 -17.90 -2.75
N VAL A 416 -2.21 -16.72 -2.37
CA VAL A 416 -3.04 -15.52 -2.16
C VAL A 416 -3.82 -15.16 -3.43
N THR A 417 -3.18 -15.26 -4.60
CA THR A 417 -3.88 -15.03 -5.89
C THR A 417 -5.00 -16.04 -6.11
N ALA A 418 -4.76 -17.32 -5.80
CA ALA A 418 -5.78 -18.36 -5.94
C ALA A 418 -6.97 -18.18 -4.98
N LEU A 419 -6.70 -17.66 -3.77
CA LEU A 419 -7.75 -17.39 -2.78
C LEU A 419 -8.74 -16.30 -3.23
N LEU A 420 -8.37 -15.41 -4.16
CA LEU A 420 -9.29 -14.43 -4.75
C LEU A 420 -10.45 -15.08 -5.51
N ALA A 421 -10.31 -16.35 -5.93
CA ALA A 421 -11.37 -17.08 -6.62
C ALA A 421 -12.51 -17.54 -5.68
N TRP A 422 -12.30 -17.49 -4.36
CA TRP A 422 -13.24 -18.06 -3.39
C TRP A 422 -14.49 -17.21 -3.18
N ASP A 423 -14.32 -15.88 -3.17
CA ASP A 423 -15.39 -14.91 -2.92
C ASP A 423 -15.77 -14.18 -4.22
N ASP A 424 -17.08 -14.05 -4.50
CA ASP A 424 -17.59 -13.43 -5.74
C ASP A 424 -17.16 -11.97 -5.88
N ASP A 425 -17.09 -11.23 -4.78
CA ASP A 425 -16.65 -9.81 -4.77
C ASP A 425 -15.16 -9.66 -5.08
N THR A 426 -14.31 -10.60 -4.63
CA THR A 426 -12.86 -10.57 -4.90
C THR A 426 -12.50 -11.18 -6.25
N ARG A 427 -13.34 -12.09 -6.76
CA ARG A 427 -13.17 -12.76 -8.06
C ARG A 427 -13.11 -11.80 -9.22
N VAL A 428 -13.71 -10.60 -9.11
CA VAL A 428 -13.63 -9.54 -10.13
C VAL A 428 -12.17 -9.24 -10.52
N ALA A 429 -11.24 -9.31 -9.59
CA ALA A 429 -9.83 -9.09 -9.84
C ALA A 429 -9.23 -10.13 -10.80
N LEU A 430 -9.69 -11.39 -10.72
CA LEU A 430 -9.25 -12.48 -11.61
C LEU A 430 -9.81 -12.35 -13.02
N TYR A 431 -10.94 -11.66 -13.22
CA TYR A 431 -11.45 -11.33 -14.54
C TYR A 431 -10.73 -10.14 -15.16
N VAL A 432 -10.41 -9.13 -14.36
CA VAL A 432 -9.69 -7.93 -14.80
C VAL A 432 -8.22 -8.24 -15.14
N ALA A 433 -7.56 -9.12 -14.38
CA ALA A 433 -6.14 -9.42 -14.56
C ALA A 433 -5.78 -9.94 -15.97
N PRO A 434 -6.42 -10.99 -16.53
CA PRO A 434 -6.12 -11.45 -17.88
C PRO A 434 -6.34 -10.39 -18.96
N VAL A 435 -7.40 -9.60 -18.82
CA VAL A 435 -7.70 -8.49 -19.75
C VAL A 435 -6.58 -7.45 -19.68
N TRP A 436 -6.17 -7.07 -18.47
CA TRP A 436 -5.07 -6.12 -18.25
C TRP A 436 -3.76 -6.63 -18.87
N PHE A 437 -3.34 -7.85 -18.57
CA PHE A 437 -2.10 -8.41 -19.11
C PHE A 437 -2.16 -8.63 -20.64
N ALA A 438 -3.33 -8.97 -21.19
CA ALA A 438 -3.52 -9.05 -22.65
C ALA A 438 -3.37 -7.67 -23.31
N LEU A 439 -3.97 -6.63 -22.73
CA LEU A 439 -3.82 -5.25 -23.20
C LEU A 439 -2.35 -4.81 -23.17
N LEU A 440 -1.62 -5.14 -22.10
CA LEU A 440 -0.19 -4.86 -22.02
C LEU A 440 0.61 -5.63 -23.06
N GLY A 441 0.28 -6.90 -23.32
CA GLY A 441 0.89 -7.70 -24.38
C GLY A 441 0.73 -7.05 -25.75
N VAL A 442 -0.50 -6.67 -26.10
CA VAL A 442 -0.79 -5.95 -27.36
C VAL A 442 -0.09 -4.60 -27.42
N GLY A 443 -0.09 -3.84 -26.30
CA GLY A 443 0.61 -2.55 -26.20
C GLY A 443 2.10 -2.69 -26.46
N TYR A 444 2.75 -3.68 -25.85
CA TYR A 444 4.16 -3.94 -26.04
C TYR A 444 4.52 -4.30 -27.48
N LEU A 445 3.72 -5.11 -28.16
CA LEU A 445 3.92 -5.47 -29.57
C LEU A 445 3.88 -4.27 -30.51
N ARG A 446 3.13 -3.20 -30.13
CA ARG A 446 3.02 -1.94 -30.90
C ARG A 446 4.17 -0.95 -30.61
N LEU A 447 4.95 -1.18 -29.57
CA LEU A 447 6.14 -0.36 -29.32
C LEU A 447 7.12 -0.55 -30.49
N LYS A 448 7.49 0.54 -31.16
CA LYS A 448 8.60 0.46 -32.12
C LYS A 448 9.84 0.02 -31.36
N LYS A 449 10.45 -1.11 -31.76
CA LYS A 449 11.77 -1.52 -31.26
C LYS A 449 12.68 -0.31 -31.35
N PRO A 450 13.43 0.05 -30.31
CA PRO A 450 14.48 1.04 -30.44
C PRO A 450 15.40 0.58 -31.57
N SER A 451 15.69 1.48 -32.50
CA SER A 451 16.71 1.24 -33.54
C SER A 451 18.00 0.86 -32.83
N PRO A 452 18.71 -0.20 -33.29
CA PRO A 452 19.93 -0.66 -32.67
C PRO A 452 21.00 0.43 -32.59
#